data_0c2426966d1ea3665202a259339078fa
#
_entry.id   0c2426966d1ea3665202a259339078fa
#
_cell.length_a   1.000
_cell.length_b   1.000
_cell.length_c   1.000
_cell.angle_alpha   90.00
_cell.angle_beta   90.00
_cell.angle_gamma   90.00
#
_symmetry.space_group_name_H-M   'P 1'
#
loop_
_entity.id
_entity.type
_entity.pdbx_description
1 polymer ?
#
loop_
_entity_poly.entity_id
_entity_poly.type
_entity_poly.pdbx_seq_one_letter_code
_entity_poly.pdbx_strand_id
1 'polypeptide(L)'
;NDEDVMLWTNSDMIYYNKMIECIKHFKETKPNEKNYLLVGARIDWSNPKPIPDLSEQHFFDNININNGQNINICKTDSNKYECFHHLPWGIDYVIHSKSTFINNIHKDLVIAGTRHDMIMVGVGIQNNFLTCNITHVSPVIHQNHGYPFKGGTHGASNPHAQALYNNNVRCGGSLKAITDCKYKMIMNSDNLQILPR
;
A
#
# COMPACT_ATOMS: atom_id res chain seq x y z
N ASN A 1 -9.95 18.18 15.23
CA ASN A 1 -8.50 18.32 15.23
C ASN A 1 -7.99 17.98 13.84
N ASP A 2 -7.15 18.86 13.26
CA ASP A 2 -6.51 18.67 11.96
C ASP A 2 -5.44 17.54 11.96
N GLU A 3 -5.29 16.88 13.08
CA GLU A 3 -4.29 15.84 13.31
C GLU A 3 -4.81 14.42 13.08
N ASP A 4 -6.05 14.25 12.67
CA ASP A 4 -6.61 12.94 12.43
C ASP A 4 -5.87 12.26 11.27
N VAL A 5 -5.33 11.09 11.57
CA VAL A 5 -4.74 10.21 10.58
C VAL A 5 -5.84 9.38 9.96
N MET A 6 -5.94 9.42 8.66
CA MET A 6 -6.91 8.63 7.89
C MET A 6 -6.19 7.47 7.21
N LEU A 7 -6.81 6.32 7.21
CA LEU A 7 -6.38 5.15 6.46
C LEU A 7 -7.43 4.84 5.41
N TRP A 8 -7.04 4.95 4.16
CA TRP A 8 -7.77 4.35 3.06
C TRP A 8 -7.16 2.97 2.76
N THR A 9 -8.02 1.96 2.60
CA THR A 9 -7.57 0.58 2.36
C THR A 9 -8.66 -0.27 1.73
N ASN A 10 -8.25 -1.37 1.09
CA ASN A 10 -9.16 -2.44 0.73
C ASN A 10 -9.62 -3.20 1.99
N SER A 11 -10.80 -3.81 1.92
CA SER A 11 -11.43 -4.47 3.09
C SER A 11 -10.87 -5.85 3.41
N ASP A 12 -10.04 -6.41 2.54
CA ASP A 12 -9.48 -7.76 2.59
C ASP A 12 -7.99 -7.77 2.95
N MET A 13 -7.55 -6.75 3.67
CA MET A 13 -6.17 -6.57 4.11
C MET A 13 -5.98 -6.93 5.57
N ILE A 14 -4.84 -7.55 5.87
CA ILE A 14 -4.38 -7.81 7.23
C ILE A 14 -3.17 -6.94 7.49
N TYR A 15 -3.24 -6.21 8.61
CA TYR A 15 -2.26 -5.20 8.97
C TYR A 15 -1.31 -5.71 10.03
N TYR A 16 -0.08 -5.27 9.92
CA TYR A 16 0.95 -5.47 10.89
C TYR A 16 1.00 -4.30 11.90
N ASN A 17 1.22 -4.60 13.17
CA ASN A 17 1.28 -3.60 14.25
C ASN A 17 2.34 -2.51 14.00
N LYS A 18 3.39 -2.82 13.25
CA LYS A 18 4.41 -1.86 12.82
C LYS A 18 3.84 -0.66 12.06
N MET A 19 2.65 -0.77 11.46
CA MET A 19 2.00 0.37 10.82
C MET A 19 1.79 1.54 11.80
N ILE A 20 1.37 1.23 13.03
CA ILE A 20 1.16 2.25 14.07
C ILE A 20 2.50 2.89 14.47
N GLU A 21 3.56 2.09 14.58
CA GLU A 21 4.90 2.60 14.86
C GLU A 21 5.41 3.49 13.73
N CYS A 22 5.19 3.11 12.47
CA CYS A 22 5.54 3.93 11.31
C CYS A 22 4.83 5.29 11.33
N ILE A 23 3.54 5.31 11.66
CA ILE A 23 2.75 6.56 11.76
C ILE A 23 3.30 7.45 12.87
N LYS A 24 3.55 6.89 14.06
CA LYS A 24 4.12 7.62 15.19
C LYS A 24 5.48 8.20 14.84
N HIS A 25 6.39 7.36 14.34
CA HIS A 25 7.72 7.79 13.93
C HIS A 25 7.68 8.90 12.86
N PHE A 26 6.76 8.77 11.88
CA PHE A 26 6.56 9.81 10.88
C PHE A 26 6.16 11.13 11.52
N LYS A 27 5.17 11.13 12.41
CA LYS A 27 4.69 12.33 13.11
C LYS A 27 5.78 12.98 13.98
N GLU A 28 6.60 12.19 14.65
CA GLU A 28 7.72 12.68 15.45
C GLU A 28 8.84 13.28 14.59
N THR A 29 9.14 12.63 13.46
CA THR A 29 10.23 13.07 12.56
C THR A 29 9.83 14.24 11.67
N LYS A 30 8.56 14.35 11.32
CA LYS A 30 7.98 15.35 10.42
C LYS A 30 6.78 16.07 11.05
N PRO A 31 6.92 16.69 12.24
CA PRO A 31 5.79 17.22 13.00
C PRO A 31 5.04 18.37 12.29
N ASN A 32 5.72 19.09 11.41
CA ASN A 32 5.15 20.22 10.67
C ASN A 32 4.55 19.81 9.31
N GLU A 33 4.70 18.54 8.93
CA GLU A 33 4.19 18.08 7.64
C GLU A 33 2.69 17.78 7.73
N LYS A 34 1.90 18.64 7.12
CA LYS A 34 0.43 18.54 7.11
C LYS A 34 -0.09 17.75 5.89
N ASN A 35 0.67 17.75 4.80
CA ASN A 35 0.27 17.14 3.54
C ASN A 35 1.19 15.95 3.23
N TYR A 36 0.75 14.76 3.56
CA TYR A 36 1.55 13.56 3.39
C TYR A 36 0.74 12.35 2.93
N LEU A 37 1.45 11.42 2.30
CA LEU A 37 0.99 10.08 1.99
C LEU A 37 2.04 9.06 2.44
N LEU A 38 1.66 8.17 3.35
CA LEU A 38 2.42 6.96 3.62
C LEU A 38 1.72 5.82 2.87
N VAL A 39 2.44 5.15 2.00
CA VAL A 39 1.88 4.12 1.15
C VAL A 39 2.72 2.85 1.23
N GLY A 40 2.08 1.72 1.04
CA GLY A 40 2.80 0.47 1.01
C GLY A 40 2.18 -0.54 0.06
N ALA A 41 3.01 -1.47 -0.37
CA ALA A 41 2.56 -2.56 -1.19
C ALA A 41 2.07 -3.73 -0.34
N ARG A 42 1.21 -4.52 -0.97
CA ARG A 42 0.71 -5.75 -0.41
C ARG A 42 1.61 -6.94 -0.69
N ILE A 43 1.44 -7.96 0.12
CA ILE A 43 1.90 -9.32 -0.09
C ILE A 43 0.68 -10.18 -0.38
N ASP A 44 0.62 -10.80 -1.52
CA ASP A 44 -0.47 -11.72 -1.88
C ASP A 44 -0.25 -13.09 -1.23
N TRP A 45 -1.21 -13.50 -0.41
CA TRP A 45 -1.26 -14.82 0.21
C TRP A 45 -2.08 -15.77 -0.66
N SER A 46 -1.43 -16.66 -1.35
CA SER A 46 -2.06 -17.57 -2.33
C SER A 46 -2.42 -18.95 -1.78
N ASN A 47 -2.22 -19.20 -0.49
CA ASN A 47 -2.54 -20.47 0.11
C ASN A 47 -4.06 -20.62 0.35
N PRO A 48 -4.70 -21.71 -0.06
CA PRO A 48 -6.10 -21.97 0.27
C PRO A 48 -6.35 -22.25 1.77
N LYS A 49 -5.30 -22.51 2.55
CA LYS A 49 -5.44 -22.63 4.00
C LYS A 49 -5.63 -21.25 4.64
N PRO A 50 -6.38 -21.19 5.74
CA PRO A 50 -6.48 -19.97 6.53
C PRO A 50 -5.08 -19.45 6.87
N ILE A 51 -4.95 -18.13 6.87
CA ILE A 51 -3.74 -17.50 7.39
C ILE A 51 -3.54 -17.98 8.83
N PRO A 52 -2.36 -18.47 9.19
CA PRO A 52 -2.09 -18.91 10.55
C PRO A 52 -2.41 -17.80 11.54
N ASP A 53 -2.65 -18.14 12.78
CA ASP A 53 -2.99 -17.17 13.81
C ASP A 53 -1.99 -16.01 13.80
N LEU A 54 -2.51 -14.85 13.40
CA LEU A 54 -1.71 -13.63 13.22
C LEU A 54 -1.37 -12.93 14.54
N SER A 55 -1.81 -13.48 15.67
CA SER A 55 -1.32 -13.07 16.99
C SER A 55 0.18 -13.32 17.14
N GLU A 56 0.73 -14.15 16.27
CA GLU A 56 2.15 -14.41 16.25
C GLU A 56 2.90 -13.28 15.52
N GLN A 57 3.45 -12.35 16.27
CA GLN A 57 4.49 -11.41 15.83
C GLN A 57 5.52 -12.11 14.94
N HIS A 58 5.83 -13.34 15.25
CA HIS A 58 6.64 -14.30 14.55
C HIS A 58 6.31 -14.45 13.04
N PHE A 59 5.03 -14.38 12.64
CA PHE A 59 4.66 -14.46 11.23
C PHE A 59 5.24 -13.30 10.42
N PHE A 60 5.09 -12.08 10.94
CA PHE A 60 5.59 -10.87 10.27
C PHE A 60 7.11 -10.70 10.41
N ASP A 61 7.71 -11.19 11.48
CA ASP A 61 9.15 -11.13 11.70
C ASP A 61 9.91 -12.06 10.72
N ASN A 62 9.25 -13.12 10.24
CA ASN A 62 9.80 -14.00 9.21
C ASN A 62 9.55 -13.51 7.78
N ILE A 63 8.82 -12.42 7.59
CA ILE A 63 8.71 -11.73 6.31
C ILE A 63 9.99 -10.95 6.06
N ASN A 64 11.01 -11.63 5.53
CA ASN A 64 12.27 -10.99 5.17
C ASN A 64 12.10 -10.19 3.88
N ILE A 65 11.89 -8.88 4.02
CA ILE A 65 11.74 -7.95 2.90
C ILE A 65 13.12 -7.59 2.36
N ASN A 66 13.77 -8.52 1.70
CA ASN A 66 15.03 -8.24 1.04
C ASN A 66 14.82 -7.42 -0.25
N ASN A 67 15.14 -6.15 -0.16
CA ASN A 67 15.53 -5.23 -1.26
C ASN A 67 14.81 -5.35 -2.62
N GLY A 68 13.49 -5.51 -2.64
CA GLY A 68 12.72 -5.29 -3.88
C GLY A 68 12.82 -6.40 -4.93
N GLN A 69 13.41 -7.53 -4.62
CA GLN A 69 13.40 -8.72 -5.48
C GLN A 69 12.35 -9.71 -4.98
N ASN A 70 11.82 -10.52 -5.89
CA ASN A 70 10.81 -11.55 -5.64
C ASN A 70 11.08 -12.28 -4.33
N ILE A 71 10.27 -11.98 -3.33
CA ILE A 71 10.44 -12.52 -2.01
C ILE A 71 9.67 -13.83 -1.94
N ASN A 72 10.39 -14.92 -1.98
CA ASN A 72 9.87 -16.20 -1.50
C ASN A 72 9.79 -16.13 0.02
N ILE A 73 8.68 -15.64 0.52
CA ILE A 73 8.45 -15.55 1.95
C ILE A 73 7.50 -16.64 2.35
N CYS A 74 7.87 -17.36 3.30
CA CYS A 74 7.24 -18.34 4.17
C CYS A 74 7.86 -19.72 4.02
N LYS A 75 9.01 -19.90 4.62
CA LYS A 75 9.44 -21.23 5.05
C LYS A 75 8.92 -21.45 6.46
N THR A 76 7.78 -22.09 6.59
CA THR A 76 7.53 -22.93 7.76
C THR A 76 8.04 -24.31 7.45
N ASP A 77 8.63 -25.02 8.40
CA ASP A 77 9.45 -26.22 8.27
C ASP A 77 8.84 -27.44 7.55
N SER A 78 7.69 -27.34 6.94
CA SER A 78 7.08 -28.44 6.18
C SER A 78 6.06 -28.03 5.11
N ASN A 79 5.65 -26.78 5.01
CA ASN A 79 4.67 -26.36 4.02
C ASN A 79 5.15 -25.06 3.35
N LYS A 80 5.47 -25.14 2.08
CA LYS A 80 5.75 -23.97 1.24
C LYS A 80 4.49 -23.13 1.10
N TYR A 81 4.43 -22.01 1.79
CA TYR A 81 3.44 -20.99 1.50
C TYR A 81 4.01 -20.10 0.40
N GLU A 82 3.29 -19.98 -0.70
CA GLU A 82 3.65 -19.06 -1.76
C GLU A 82 3.04 -17.70 -1.46
N CYS A 83 3.89 -16.78 -1.05
CA CYS A 83 3.53 -15.37 -0.93
C CYS A 83 4.22 -14.58 -2.04
N PHE A 84 3.48 -13.69 -2.69
CA PHE A 84 4.00 -12.88 -3.78
C PHE A 84 3.96 -11.40 -3.38
N HIS A 85 5.07 -10.72 -3.58
CA HIS A 85 5.10 -9.28 -3.43
C HIS A 85 4.53 -8.63 -4.69
N HIS A 86 3.44 -7.90 -4.56
CA HIS A 86 2.76 -7.26 -5.71
C HIS A 86 3.39 -5.90 -6.05
N LEU A 87 4.69 -5.89 -6.31
CA LEU A 87 5.42 -4.67 -6.67
C LEU A 87 5.40 -4.39 -8.18
N PRO A 88 5.49 -3.13 -8.55
CA PRO A 88 5.41 -1.91 -7.72
C PRO A 88 4.01 -1.30 -7.68
N TRP A 89 3.02 -2.00 -8.20
CA TRP A 89 1.69 -1.49 -8.54
C TRP A 89 0.59 -1.84 -7.55
N GLY A 90 0.83 -2.82 -6.68
CA GLY A 90 -0.14 -3.26 -5.67
C GLY A 90 -0.12 -2.35 -4.44
N ILE A 91 -0.65 -1.14 -4.56
CA ILE A 91 -0.80 -0.19 -3.49
C ILE A 91 -2.21 -0.36 -2.92
N ASP A 92 -2.33 -1.04 -1.80
CA ASP A 92 -3.65 -1.38 -1.27
C ASP A 92 -4.02 -0.61 0.00
N TYR A 93 -3.13 0.29 0.42
CA TYR A 93 -3.43 1.21 1.49
C TYR A 93 -2.69 2.55 1.33
N VAL A 94 -3.34 3.60 1.78
CA VAL A 94 -2.81 4.96 1.82
C VAL A 94 -3.16 5.58 3.15
N ILE A 95 -2.14 5.99 3.90
CA ILE A 95 -2.27 6.73 5.15
C ILE A 95 -2.02 8.20 4.85
N HIS A 96 -2.91 9.05 5.31
CA HIS A 96 -2.85 10.48 5.02
C HIS A 96 -3.46 11.33 6.13
N SER A 97 -3.21 12.63 6.14
CA SER A 97 -3.94 13.54 7.01
C SER A 97 -5.35 13.79 6.46
N LYS A 98 -6.29 14.10 7.35
CA LYS A 98 -7.68 14.40 6.99
C LYS A 98 -7.80 15.51 5.94
N SER A 99 -7.01 16.56 6.06
CA SER A 99 -7.04 17.71 5.17
C SER A 99 -6.45 17.46 3.78
N THR A 100 -5.53 16.48 3.67
CA THR A 100 -4.75 16.28 2.45
C THR A 100 -5.59 15.83 1.27
N PHE A 101 -6.53 14.93 1.46
CA PHE A 101 -7.24 14.29 0.37
C PHE A 101 -8.52 14.98 -0.03
N ILE A 102 -9.30 15.48 0.94
CA ILE A 102 -10.65 16.00 0.69
C ILE A 102 -10.64 17.12 -0.35
N ASN A 103 -9.59 17.93 -0.38
CA ASN A 103 -9.48 19.09 -1.27
C ASN A 103 -8.72 18.80 -2.58
N ASN A 104 -8.07 17.65 -2.72
CA ASN A 104 -7.15 17.39 -3.83
C ASN A 104 -7.55 16.18 -4.68
N ILE A 105 -8.45 15.32 -4.20
CA ILE A 105 -8.98 14.21 -4.99
C ILE A 105 -10.14 14.71 -5.84
N HIS A 106 -10.10 14.32 -7.10
CA HIS A 106 -11.22 14.62 -7.99
C HIS A 106 -12.49 13.90 -7.50
N LYS A 107 -13.60 14.65 -7.41
CA LYS A 107 -14.88 14.14 -6.88
C LYS A 107 -15.44 12.91 -7.62
N ASP A 108 -15.08 12.75 -8.88
CA ASP A 108 -15.54 11.65 -9.73
C ASP A 108 -14.56 10.48 -9.76
N LEU A 109 -13.49 10.49 -8.93
CA LEU A 109 -12.60 9.34 -8.78
C LEU A 109 -13.34 8.18 -8.14
N VAL A 110 -13.41 7.06 -8.84
CA VAL A 110 -14.06 5.86 -8.34
C VAL A 110 -13.07 5.05 -7.52
N ILE A 111 -13.29 5.02 -6.21
CA ILE A 111 -12.55 4.17 -5.28
C ILE A 111 -12.89 2.70 -5.56
N ALA A 112 -11.92 1.82 -5.41
CA ALA A 112 -11.98 0.41 -5.82
C ALA A 112 -12.10 0.19 -7.35
N GLY A 113 -12.05 1.26 -8.13
CA GLY A 113 -11.84 1.16 -9.56
C GLY A 113 -10.38 0.86 -9.91
N THR A 114 -10.15 0.34 -11.10
CA THR A 114 -8.79 0.01 -11.57
C THR A 114 -7.85 1.20 -11.44
N ARG A 115 -6.71 1.00 -10.78
CA ARG A 115 -5.59 1.96 -10.62
C ARG A 115 -5.89 3.24 -9.84
N HIS A 116 -6.96 3.28 -9.05
CA HIS A 116 -7.25 4.44 -8.20
C HIS A 116 -6.12 4.73 -7.19
N ASP A 117 -5.52 3.69 -6.66
CA ASP A 117 -4.36 3.69 -5.77
C ASP A 117 -3.15 4.42 -6.37
N MET A 118 -2.82 4.10 -7.60
CA MET A 118 -1.72 4.76 -8.34
C MET A 118 -2.03 6.24 -8.62
N ILE A 119 -3.29 6.57 -8.86
CA ILE A 119 -3.74 7.94 -9.03
C ILE A 119 -3.60 8.73 -7.74
N MET A 120 -3.93 8.12 -6.60
CA MET A 120 -3.75 8.75 -5.29
C MET A 120 -2.29 9.12 -5.03
N VAL A 121 -1.35 8.23 -5.34
CA VAL A 121 0.08 8.55 -5.27
C VAL A 121 0.45 9.66 -6.25
N GLY A 122 -0.07 9.62 -7.47
CA GLY A 122 0.13 10.64 -8.50
C GLY A 122 -0.34 12.03 -8.05
N VAL A 123 -1.52 12.12 -7.47
CA VAL A 123 -2.07 13.36 -6.88
C VAL A 123 -1.15 13.89 -5.78
N GLY A 124 -0.67 13.02 -4.89
CA GLY A 124 0.25 13.42 -3.84
C GLY A 124 1.55 14.01 -4.39
N ILE A 125 2.14 13.39 -5.40
CA ILE A 125 3.38 13.86 -6.03
C ILE A 125 3.16 15.19 -6.76
N GLN A 126 2.07 15.33 -7.52
CA GLN A 126 1.75 16.54 -8.27
C GLN A 126 1.49 17.74 -7.36
N ASN A 127 0.88 17.50 -6.20
CA ASN A 127 0.62 18.55 -5.20
C ASN A 127 1.78 18.75 -4.21
N ASN A 128 2.95 18.18 -4.48
CA ASN A 128 4.13 18.28 -3.63
C ASN A 128 3.97 17.78 -2.20
N PHE A 129 3.06 16.84 -1.97
CA PHE A 129 2.95 16.19 -0.67
C PHE A 129 4.22 15.39 -0.35
N LEU A 130 4.48 15.19 0.93
CA LEU A 130 5.49 14.24 1.37
C LEU A 130 4.96 12.83 1.11
N THR A 131 5.48 12.17 0.08
CA THR A 131 5.12 10.79 -0.26
C THR A 131 6.20 9.84 0.25
N CYS A 132 5.83 8.87 1.06
CA CYS A 132 6.76 7.92 1.68
C CYS A 132 6.31 6.48 1.48
N ASN A 133 7.16 5.68 0.87
CA ASN A 133 6.97 4.24 0.77
C ASN A 133 7.38 3.56 2.08
N ILE A 134 6.42 2.93 2.77
CA ILE A 134 6.65 2.22 4.04
C ILE A 134 6.57 0.69 3.89
N THR A 135 6.56 0.17 2.68
CA THR A 135 6.44 -1.27 2.39
C THR A 135 7.47 -2.11 3.14
N HIS A 136 8.70 -1.62 3.26
CA HIS A 136 9.80 -2.37 3.89
C HIS A 136 9.65 -2.56 5.39
N VAL A 137 8.81 -1.76 6.03
CA VAL A 137 8.62 -1.78 7.48
C VAL A 137 7.21 -2.15 7.90
N SER A 138 6.24 -1.93 7.01
CA SER A 138 4.83 -2.25 7.28
C SER A 138 4.13 -2.79 6.02
N PRO A 139 4.48 -3.98 5.56
CA PRO A 139 3.71 -4.64 4.51
C PRO A 139 2.31 -4.99 5.01
N VAL A 140 1.38 -5.13 4.10
CA VAL A 140 0.05 -5.68 4.39
C VAL A 140 -0.13 -6.99 3.64
N ILE A 141 -0.91 -7.89 4.20
CA ILE A 141 -1.20 -9.17 3.58
C ILE A 141 -2.59 -9.10 2.98
N HIS A 142 -2.68 -9.45 1.71
CA HIS A 142 -3.92 -9.63 0.99
C HIS A 142 -4.16 -11.12 0.78
N GLN A 143 -5.28 -11.62 1.30
CA GLN A 143 -5.67 -12.99 1.02
C GLN A 143 -6.12 -13.09 -0.44
N ASN A 144 -5.39 -13.84 -1.24
CA ASN A 144 -5.73 -14.01 -2.63
C ASN A 144 -7.03 -14.81 -2.76
N HIS A 145 -8.04 -14.20 -3.32
CA HIS A 145 -9.33 -14.81 -3.60
C HIS A 145 -9.64 -14.68 -5.09
N GLY A 146 -10.52 -15.54 -5.60
CA GLY A 146 -10.96 -15.44 -6.97
C GLY A 146 -11.66 -14.09 -7.21
N TYR A 147 -11.16 -13.34 -8.15
CA TYR A 147 -11.82 -12.09 -8.55
C TYR A 147 -13.21 -12.40 -9.11
N PRO A 148 -14.28 -11.81 -8.56
CA PRO A 148 -15.65 -12.09 -8.99
C PRO A 148 -15.91 -11.70 -10.45
N PHE A 149 -15.08 -10.81 -10.99
CA PHE A 149 -15.09 -10.44 -12.38
C PHE A 149 -14.14 -11.34 -13.17
N LYS A 150 -14.63 -12.45 -13.70
CA LYS A 150 -13.86 -13.31 -14.60
C LYS A 150 -13.36 -12.49 -15.80
N GLY A 151 -12.06 -12.40 -15.95
CA GLY A 151 -11.36 -11.54 -16.91
C GLY A 151 -10.45 -10.52 -16.22
N GLY A 152 -10.34 -10.61 -14.92
CA GLY A 152 -9.91 -9.59 -14.00
C GLY A 152 -8.44 -9.39 -13.80
N THR A 153 -7.53 -10.08 -14.41
CA THR A 153 -6.16 -9.62 -14.39
C THR A 153 -6.03 -8.40 -15.29
N HIS A 154 -6.30 -7.22 -14.73
CA HIS A 154 -6.06 -5.94 -15.38
C HIS A 154 -7.07 -5.46 -16.44
N GLY A 155 -8.31 -5.94 -16.43
CA GLY A 155 -9.41 -5.21 -17.05
C GLY A 155 -9.45 -5.03 -18.56
N ALA A 156 -8.42 -5.44 -19.29
CA ALA A 156 -8.33 -5.18 -20.72
C ALA A 156 -9.46 -5.86 -21.54
N SER A 157 -10.06 -6.91 -21.01
CA SER A 157 -11.16 -7.65 -21.67
C SER A 157 -12.54 -7.36 -21.09
N ASN A 158 -12.64 -6.60 -19.99
CA ASN A 158 -13.90 -6.25 -19.35
C ASN A 158 -14.25 -4.78 -19.66
N PRO A 159 -15.29 -4.49 -20.48
CA PRO A 159 -15.65 -3.12 -20.83
C PRO A 159 -15.95 -2.21 -19.63
N HIS A 160 -16.54 -2.78 -18.56
CA HIS A 160 -16.83 -2.03 -17.35
C HIS A 160 -15.54 -1.63 -16.60
N ALA A 161 -14.60 -2.58 -16.41
CA ALA A 161 -13.31 -2.28 -15.81
C ALA A 161 -12.51 -1.27 -16.66
N GLN A 162 -12.58 -1.36 -17.98
CA GLN A 162 -11.95 -0.38 -18.87
C GLN A 162 -12.60 1.00 -18.75
N ALA A 163 -13.92 1.08 -18.62
CA ALA A 163 -14.62 2.34 -18.41
C ALA A 163 -14.22 3.01 -17.08
N LEU A 164 -14.12 2.23 -15.99
CA LEU A 164 -13.64 2.69 -14.68
C LEU A 164 -12.19 3.17 -14.77
N TYR A 165 -11.33 2.41 -15.43
CA TYR A 165 -9.95 2.80 -15.68
C TYR A 165 -9.85 4.15 -16.39
N ASN A 166 -10.56 4.31 -17.51
CA ASN A 166 -10.56 5.53 -18.30
C ASN A 166 -11.11 6.72 -17.48
N ASN A 167 -12.14 6.49 -16.66
CA ASN A 167 -12.66 7.49 -15.75
C ASN A 167 -11.60 7.93 -14.73
N ASN A 168 -10.98 7.00 -14.07
CA ASN A 168 -10.00 7.30 -13.03
C ASN A 168 -8.76 8.00 -13.60
N VAL A 169 -8.28 7.62 -14.77
CA VAL A 169 -7.20 8.32 -15.46
C VAL A 169 -7.56 9.78 -15.77
N ARG A 170 -8.79 10.04 -16.19
CA ARG A 170 -9.25 11.43 -16.41
C ARG A 170 -9.31 12.25 -15.13
N CYS A 171 -9.61 11.61 -14.01
CA CYS A 171 -9.78 12.29 -12.72
C CYS A 171 -8.47 12.65 -12.04
N GLY A 172 -7.39 11.91 -12.26
CA GLY A 172 -6.24 12.00 -11.37
C GLY A 172 -4.90 12.40 -11.99
N GLY A 173 -4.81 12.44 -13.28
CA GLY A 173 -3.50 12.73 -13.89
C GLY A 173 -2.58 11.50 -13.95
N SER A 174 -1.28 11.66 -13.65
CA SER A 174 -0.30 10.61 -13.88
C SER A 174 -0.44 9.43 -12.91
N LEU A 175 -0.43 8.22 -13.46
CA LEU A 175 -0.31 6.99 -12.69
C LEU A 175 1.10 6.90 -12.08
N LYS A 176 1.18 6.75 -10.78
CA LYS A 176 2.45 6.64 -10.04
C LYS A 176 2.48 5.40 -9.18
N ALA A 177 3.62 4.73 -9.18
CA ALA A 177 3.87 3.56 -8.35
C ALA A 177 4.46 3.95 -6.99
N ILE A 178 4.56 3.00 -6.07
CA ILE A 178 5.25 3.22 -4.80
C ILE A 178 6.72 3.57 -4.97
N THR A 179 7.31 3.18 -6.11
CA THR A 179 8.68 3.53 -6.49
C THR A 179 8.87 5.00 -6.84
N ASP A 180 7.79 5.71 -7.12
CA ASP A 180 7.82 7.15 -7.42
C ASP A 180 7.75 8.02 -6.16
N CYS A 181 7.51 7.45 -4.97
CA CYS A 181 7.51 8.20 -3.71
C CYS A 181 8.85 8.89 -3.46
N LYS A 182 8.81 10.11 -2.95
CA LYS A 182 10.01 10.93 -2.67
C LYS A 182 10.88 10.36 -1.55
N TYR A 183 10.27 9.62 -0.65
CA TYR A 183 10.92 9.04 0.53
C TYR A 183 10.60 7.55 0.64
N LYS A 184 11.44 6.86 1.39
CA LYS A 184 11.19 5.49 1.87
C LYS A 184 11.45 5.42 3.36
N MET A 185 10.69 4.59 4.06
CA MET A 185 10.94 4.24 5.45
C MET A 185 11.61 2.87 5.51
N ILE A 186 12.65 2.77 6.28
CA ILE A 186 13.40 1.51 6.48
C ILE A 186 13.63 1.27 7.96
N MET A 187 13.91 0.03 8.31
CA MET A 187 14.43 -0.36 9.62
C MET A 187 15.95 -0.45 9.54
N ASN A 188 16.64 0.20 10.47
CA ASN A 188 18.08 0.09 10.62
C ASN A 188 18.40 -0.17 12.10
N SER A 189 18.87 -1.38 12.41
CA SER A 189 19.21 -1.80 13.78
C SER A 189 18.15 -1.39 14.81
N ASP A 190 16.90 -1.81 14.58
CA ASP A 190 15.72 -1.53 15.41
C ASP A 190 15.21 -0.07 15.42
N ASN A 191 15.80 0.80 14.62
CA ASN A 191 15.34 2.17 14.48
C ASN A 191 14.71 2.43 13.12
N LEU A 192 13.55 3.05 13.13
CA LEU A 192 12.90 3.53 11.90
C LEU A 192 13.64 4.77 11.37
N GLN A 193 13.82 4.82 10.06
CA GLN A 193 14.44 5.96 9.37
C GLN A 193 13.67 6.33 8.11
N ILE A 194 13.48 7.62 7.89
CA ILE A 194 12.90 8.17 6.65
C ILE A 194 14.03 8.71 5.80
N LEU A 195 14.28 8.06 4.67
CA LEU A 195 15.34 8.41 3.74
C LEU A 195 14.78 8.96 2.43
N PRO A 196 15.39 9.98 1.83
CA PRO A 196 15.08 10.37 0.47
C PRO A 196 15.39 9.23 -0.50
N ARG A 197 14.69 9.21 -1.62
CA ARG A 197 14.90 8.27 -2.72
C ARG A 197 15.70 8.91 -3.84
#